data_8d099923e153be7a8dfc1e33bb577df4
#
_entry.id   8d099923e153be7a8dfc1e33bb577df4
#
_cell.length_a   1.000
_cell.length_b   1.000
_cell.length_c   1.000
_cell.angle_alpha   90.00
_cell.angle_beta   90.00
_cell.angle_gamma   90.00
#
_symmetry.space_group_name_H-M   'P 1'
#
loop_
_entity.id
_entity.type
_entity.pdbx_description
1 polymer ?
#
loop_
_entity_poly.entity_id
_entity_poly.type
_entity_poly.pdbx_seq_one_letter_code
_entity_poly.pdbx_strand_id
1 'polypeptide(L)'
;MENCPFCKIIERRLPADIVYENDRLLVFRDINPAAPVHLLIVPKQHIPTLSDCNESHTAILGEMMAVVPRVADMLKIGVVGSTPETRTGGYRVIINAGPDGR
;
A
#
# COMPACT_ATOMS: atom_id res chain seq x y z
N MET A 1 -9.28 -8.78 16.60
CA MET A 1 -8.03 -8.41 15.95
C MET A 1 -7.24 -7.39 16.71
N GLU A 2 -7.18 -7.59 18.02
CA GLU A 2 -6.56 -6.62 18.91
C GLU A 2 -5.04 -6.49 18.71
N ASN A 3 -4.40 -7.55 18.21
CA ASN A 3 -2.95 -7.56 18.00
C ASN A 3 -2.53 -7.10 16.61
N CYS A 4 -3.46 -6.65 15.77
CA CYS A 4 -3.14 -6.18 14.43
C CYS A 4 -2.90 -4.67 14.44
N PRO A 5 -1.65 -4.20 14.24
CA PRO A 5 -1.37 -2.76 14.25
C PRO A 5 -2.09 -2.03 13.12
N PHE A 6 -2.27 -2.67 11.96
CA PHE A 6 -2.99 -2.03 10.85
C PHE A 6 -4.48 -1.87 11.16
N CYS A 7 -5.09 -2.86 11.83
CA CYS A 7 -6.46 -2.74 12.28
C CYS A 7 -6.63 -1.58 13.26
N LYS A 8 -5.66 -1.39 14.15
CA LYS A 8 -5.68 -0.28 15.10
C LYS A 8 -5.56 1.08 14.40
N ILE A 9 -4.77 1.17 13.34
CA ILE A 9 -4.66 2.39 12.54
C ILE A 9 -5.99 2.67 11.83
N ILE A 10 -6.59 1.65 11.23
CA ILE A 10 -7.89 1.78 10.57
C ILE A 10 -8.96 2.27 11.54
N GLU A 11 -8.95 1.76 12.76
CA GLU A 11 -9.89 2.14 13.81
C GLU A 11 -9.53 3.47 14.51
N ARG A 12 -8.48 4.15 14.07
CA ARG A 12 -7.98 5.41 14.66
C ARG A 12 -7.49 5.23 16.10
N ARG A 13 -7.09 4.02 16.49
CA ARG A 13 -6.54 3.72 17.81
C ARG A 13 -5.02 3.94 17.87
N LEU A 14 -4.35 3.92 16.72
CA LEU A 14 -2.94 4.30 16.57
C LEU A 14 -2.83 5.41 15.54
N PRO A 15 -1.95 6.40 15.75
CA PRO A 15 -1.75 7.47 14.78
C PRO A 15 -1.02 6.96 13.53
N ALA A 16 -1.30 7.59 12.40
CA ALA A 16 -0.61 7.33 11.14
C ALA A 16 -0.67 8.58 10.27
N ASP A 17 0.37 8.76 9.45
CA ASP A 17 0.42 9.83 8.46
C ASP A 17 -0.27 9.32 7.18
N ILE A 18 -1.58 9.59 7.08
CA ILE A 18 -2.42 9.06 6.01
C ILE A 18 -2.24 9.92 4.77
N VAL A 19 -1.92 9.26 3.66
CA VAL A 19 -1.74 9.90 2.35
C VAL A 19 -3.00 9.79 1.50
N TYR A 20 -3.72 8.68 1.60
CA TYR A 20 -4.94 8.43 0.83
C TYR A 20 -5.83 7.46 1.60
N GLU A 21 -7.12 7.63 1.46
CA GLU A 21 -8.09 6.74 2.08
C GLU A 21 -9.39 6.72 1.28
N ASN A 22 -9.99 5.55 1.20
CA ASN A 22 -11.37 5.40 0.74
C ASN A 22 -12.08 4.35 1.61
N ASP A 23 -13.27 3.92 1.21
CA ASP A 23 -14.06 2.98 2.00
C ASP A 23 -13.39 1.63 2.21
N ARG A 24 -12.45 1.26 1.35
CA ARG A 24 -11.86 -0.08 1.34
C ARG A 24 -10.37 -0.12 1.58
N LEU A 25 -9.66 1.00 1.37
CA LEU A 25 -8.20 1.08 1.45
C LEU A 25 -7.73 2.21 2.34
N LEU A 26 -6.57 2.01 2.92
CA LEU A 26 -5.82 3.05 3.61
C LEU A 26 -4.37 3.04 3.10
N VAL A 27 -3.84 4.21 2.80
CA VAL A 27 -2.43 4.38 2.40
C VAL A 27 -1.80 5.37 3.35
N PHE A 28 -0.70 4.99 3.99
CA PHE A 28 -0.02 5.81 4.98
C PHE A 28 1.49 5.61 4.93
N ARG A 29 2.23 6.55 5.50
CA ARG A 29 3.69 6.49 5.52
C ARG A 29 4.15 5.48 6.56
N ASP A 30 5.18 4.69 6.18
CA ASP A 30 5.83 3.79 7.12
C ASP A 30 6.58 4.62 8.16
N ILE A 31 6.42 4.29 9.44
CA ILE A 31 7.13 4.97 10.53
C ILE A 31 8.62 4.59 10.59
N ASN A 32 9.01 3.49 9.95
CA ASN A 32 10.39 3.05 9.83
C ASN A 32 10.75 2.93 8.34
N PRO A 33 10.85 4.07 7.61
CA PRO A 33 10.99 4.01 6.18
C PRO A 33 12.35 3.45 5.75
N ALA A 34 12.33 2.60 4.74
CA ALA A 34 13.54 2.08 4.08
C ALA A 34 13.94 2.93 2.88
N ALA A 35 13.17 3.96 2.55
CA ALA A 35 13.41 4.85 1.42
C ALA A 35 12.83 6.23 1.75
N PRO A 36 13.22 7.32 1.03
CA PRO A 36 12.66 8.65 1.26
C PRO A 36 11.15 8.71 1.14
N VAL A 37 10.55 7.91 0.25
CA VAL A 37 9.10 7.71 0.18
C VAL A 37 8.84 6.23 0.36
N HIS A 38 8.21 5.87 1.46
CA HIS A 38 7.88 4.49 1.79
C HIS A 38 6.46 4.45 2.33
N LEU A 39 5.54 3.95 1.50
CA LEU A 39 4.12 3.89 1.83
C LEU A 39 3.68 2.46 2.07
N LEU A 40 2.71 2.30 2.95
CA LEU A 40 2.00 1.06 3.17
C LEU A 40 0.59 1.19 2.64
N ILE A 41 0.16 0.21 1.86
CA ILE A 41 -1.20 0.12 1.33
C ILE A 41 -1.87 -1.06 2.01
N VAL A 42 -2.92 -0.79 2.75
CA VAL A 42 -3.62 -1.84 3.50
C VAL A 42 -5.10 -1.84 3.17
N PRO A 43 -5.71 -3.04 3.05
CA PRO A 43 -7.16 -3.12 2.95
C PRO A 43 -7.78 -2.91 4.33
N LYS A 44 -8.95 -2.26 4.37
CA LYS A 44 -9.68 -2.10 5.63
C LYS A 44 -10.23 -3.43 6.14
N GLN A 45 -10.58 -4.34 5.23
CA GLN A 45 -10.85 -5.72 5.59
C GLN A 45 -9.57 -6.38 6.10
N HIS A 46 -9.63 -7.02 7.27
CA HIS A 46 -8.44 -7.70 7.80
C HIS A 46 -8.11 -8.92 6.95
N ILE A 47 -6.94 -8.90 6.32
CA ILE A 47 -6.39 -10.02 5.56
C ILE A 47 -4.96 -10.19 6.05
N PRO A 48 -4.64 -11.26 6.78
CA PRO A 48 -3.33 -11.41 7.41
C PRO A 48 -2.17 -11.45 6.41
N THR A 49 -2.31 -12.21 5.33
CA THR A 49 -1.26 -12.29 4.29
C THR A 49 -1.90 -12.51 2.92
N LEU A 50 -1.12 -12.27 1.87
CA LEU A 50 -1.55 -12.61 0.51
C LEU A 50 -1.87 -14.10 0.37
N SER A 51 -1.17 -14.95 1.11
CA SER A 51 -1.41 -16.40 1.08
C SER A 51 -2.79 -16.79 1.60
N ASP A 52 -3.45 -15.92 2.36
CA ASP A 52 -4.81 -16.14 2.85
C ASP A 52 -5.88 -15.68 1.84
N CYS A 53 -5.46 -15.10 0.73
CA CYS A 53 -6.38 -14.63 -0.30
C CYS A 53 -6.78 -15.74 -1.25
N ASN A 54 -7.94 -15.57 -1.86
CA ASN A 54 -8.47 -16.44 -2.90
C ASN A 54 -9.24 -15.59 -3.92
N GLU A 55 -10.00 -16.22 -4.79
CA GLU A 55 -10.74 -15.53 -5.85
C GLU A 55 -11.74 -14.50 -5.32
N SER A 56 -12.26 -14.68 -4.10
CA SER A 56 -13.18 -13.71 -3.51
C SER A 56 -12.50 -12.37 -3.20
N HIS A 57 -11.17 -12.34 -3.17
CA HIS A 57 -10.39 -11.13 -2.89
C HIS A 57 -9.93 -10.41 -4.17
N THR A 58 -10.35 -10.86 -5.35
CA THR A 58 -9.89 -10.29 -6.62
C THR A 58 -10.14 -8.79 -6.70
N ALA A 59 -11.32 -8.33 -6.30
CA ALA A 59 -11.65 -6.91 -6.38
C ALA A 59 -10.77 -6.05 -5.46
N ILE A 60 -10.59 -6.45 -4.21
CA ILE A 60 -9.79 -5.67 -3.26
C ILE A 60 -8.31 -5.69 -3.64
N LEU A 61 -7.80 -6.82 -4.12
CA LEU A 61 -6.40 -6.90 -4.59
C LEU A 61 -6.19 -6.01 -5.81
N GLY A 62 -7.13 -6.01 -6.75
CA GLY A 62 -7.09 -5.12 -7.91
C GLY A 62 -7.10 -3.65 -7.52
N GLU A 63 -7.93 -3.27 -6.55
CA GLU A 63 -7.98 -1.89 -6.06
C GLU A 63 -6.68 -1.47 -5.39
N MET A 64 -6.08 -2.36 -4.61
CA MET A 64 -4.79 -2.09 -3.96
C MET A 64 -3.69 -1.82 -4.99
N MET A 65 -3.68 -2.58 -6.08
CA MET A 65 -2.72 -2.35 -7.17
C MET A 65 -3.06 -1.09 -7.95
N ALA A 66 -4.34 -0.84 -8.23
CA ALA A 66 -4.76 0.32 -9.02
C ALA A 66 -4.52 1.65 -8.31
N VAL A 67 -4.48 1.68 -6.99
CA VAL A 67 -4.21 2.90 -6.23
C VAL A 67 -2.74 3.31 -6.30
N VAL A 68 -1.83 2.39 -6.63
CA VAL A 68 -0.39 2.66 -6.65
C VAL A 68 0.00 3.82 -7.57
N PRO A 69 -0.37 3.82 -8.87
CA PRO A 69 0.00 4.95 -9.73
C PRO A 69 -0.64 6.26 -9.26
N ARG A 70 -1.82 6.21 -8.68
CA ARG A 70 -2.50 7.40 -8.18
C ARG A 70 -1.74 8.06 -7.04
N VAL A 71 -1.32 7.29 -6.04
CA VAL A 71 -0.56 7.85 -4.91
C VAL A 71 0.87 8.21 -5.32
N ALA A 72 1.45 7.47 -6.26
CA ALA A 72 2.75 7.82 -6.81
C ALA A 72 2.72 9.20 -7.49
N ASP A 73 1.68 9.50 -8.26
CA ASP A 73 1.50 10.80 -8.89
C ASP A 73 1.29 11.90 -7.85
N MET A 74 0.51 11.64 -6.82
CA MET A 74 0.28 12.59 -5.73
C MET A 74 1.59 12.99 -5.05
N LEU A 75 2.54 12.07 -4.91
CA LEU A 75 3.82 12.30 -4.26
C LEU A 75 4.94 12.60 -5.25
N LYS A 76 4.62 12.71 -6.53
CA LYS A 76 5.56 13.07 -7.61
C LYS A 76 6.72 12.08 -7.75
N ILE A 77 6.43 10.80 -7.52
CA ILE A 77 7.38 9.70 -7.72
C ILE A 77 6.96 8.78 -8.86
N GLY A 78 5.87 9.13 -9.56
CA GLY A 78 5.38 8.33 -10.68
C GLY A 78 6.34 8.28 -11.86
N VAL A 79 6.11 7.31 -12.73
CA VAL A 79 6.84 7.21 -13.99
C VAL A 79 6.31 8.30 -14.92
N VAL A 80 7.20 9.14 -15.44
CA VAL A 80 6.86 10.19 -16.40
C VAL A 80 7.64 9.99 -17.69
N GLY A 81 7.07 10.44 -18.81
CA GLY A 81 7.63 10.24 -20.13
C GLY A 81 6.90 9.18 -20.91
N SER A 82 6.95 9.27 -22.24
CA SER A 82 6.15 8.42 -23.14
C SER A 82 6.92 7.28 -23.78
N THR A 83 8.26 7.33 -23.74
CA THR A 83 9.11 6.29 -24.33
C THR A 83 10.12 5.81 -23.31
N PRO A 84 10.69 4.60 -23.49
CA PRO A 84 11.71 4.11 -22.55
C PRO A 84 12.89 5.07 -22.36
N GLU A 85 13.29 5.78 -23.44
CA GLU A 85 14.43 6.70 -23.41
C GLU A 85 14.13 8.01 -22.66
N THR A 86 12.84 8.41 -22.61
CA THR A 86 12.42 9.67 -21.98
C THR A 86 11.82 9.47 -20.60
N ARG A 87 11.60 8.23 -20.18
CA ARG A 87 10.98 7.95 -18.88
C ARG A 87 11.94 8.23 -17.72
N THR A 88 11.41 8.88 -16.70
CA THR A 88 12.10 9.15 -15.43
C THR A 88 11.16 8.85 -14.28
N GLY A 89 11.69 8.89 -13.05
CA GLY A 89 10.91 8.55 -11.86
C GLY A 89 10.69 7.06 -11.72
N GLY A 90 9.81 6.70 -10.85
CA GLY A 90 9.44 5.33 -10.67
C GLY A 90 9.44 4.89 -9.22
N TYR A 91 8.93 3.68 -9.03
CA TYR A 91 8.75 3.06 -7.70
C TYR A 91 8.77 1.56 -7.88
N ARG A 92 8.87 0.86 -6.77
CA ARG A 92 8.63 -0.58 -6.75
C ARG A 92 7.53 -0.91 -5.75
N VAL A 93 6.85 -2.02 -5.98
CA VAL A 93 5.83 -2.55 -5.08
C VAL A 93 6.34 -3.86 -4.50
N ILE A 94 6.25 -3.98 -3.18
CA ILE A 94 6.69 -5.17 -2.47
C ILE A 94 5.51 -5.72 -1.69
N ILE A 95 5.31 -7.01 -1.77
CA ILE A 95 4.30 -7.72 -0.99
C ILE A 95 5.02 -8.73 -0.13
N ASN A 96 4.95 -8.55 1.19
CA ASN A 96 5.52 -9.49 2.14
C ASN A 96 4.44 -10.46 2.59
N ALA A 97 4.73 -11.75 2.56
CA ALA A 97 3.79 -12.77 3.02
C ALA A 97 4.51 -13.73 3.97
N GLY A 98 4.05 -13.75 5.21
CA GLY A 98 4.59 -14.62 6.24
C GLY A 98 5.92 -14.11 6.83
N PRO A 99 6.44 -14.81 7.86
CA PRO A 99 7.63 -14.36 8.58
C PRO A 99 8.91 -14.39 7.75
N ASP A 100 8.98 -15.26 6.76
CA ASP A 100 10.17 -15.38 5.91
C ASP A 100 10.13 -14.45 4.68
N GLY A 101 9.06 -13.67 4.53
CA GLY A 101 8.87 -12.75 3.40
C GLY A 101 9.42 -11.34 3.62
N ARG A 102 10.22 -11.17 4.63
CA ARG A 102 10.74 -9.83 4.99
C ARG A 102 12.10 -9.56 4.37
#